data_4c5236b5d4e11249c8ba5e06c1426ae8
#
_entry.id   4c5236b5d4e11249c8ba5e06c1426ae8
#
_cell.length_a   1.000
_cell.length_b   1.000
_cell.length_c   1.000
_cell.angle_alpha   90.00
_cell.angle_beta   90.00
_cell.angle_gamma   90.00
#
_symmetry.space_group_name_H-M   'P 1'
#
loop_
_entity.id
_entity.type
_entity.pdbx_description
1 polymer ?
#
loop_
_entity_poly.entity_id
_entity_poly.type
_entity_poly.pdbx_seq_one_letter_code
_entity_poly.pdbx_strand_id
1 'polypeptide(L)'
;DNAKAQLADKNEHRARLSAAYQSGAWSTKTQIDAAYTSVAPPHSDPTESKGWMIAQTAAMRLGIFTLAANAGYFHTDDYQSRLYTYERSTLYNFTFPVFFGEGMRGAILLRADITPNLTVIGKAGTTKYFDRNHISSSLQQIDKSHKTDIDLQVKWKF
;
A
#
# COMPACT_ATOMS: atom_id res chain seq x y z
N ASP A 1 -13.75 27.85 24.91
CA ASP A 1 -12.77 26.94 25.55
C ASP A 1 -11.61 26.71 24.60
N ASN A 2 -10.48 27.38 24.89
CA ASN A 2 -9.24 27.13 24.20
C ASN A 2 -8.67 25.76 24.69
N ALA A 3 -8.97 24.70 23.99
CA ALA A 3 -8.31 23.44 24.21
C ALA A 3 -6.81 23.62 23.90
N LYS A 4 -6.01 23.78 24.95
CA LYS A 4 -4.54 23.78 24.79
C LYS A 4 -4.15 22.42 24.25
N ALA A 5 -3.47 22.39 23.09
CA ALA A 5 -2.87 21.18 22.55
C ALA A 5 -1.92 20.63 23.61
N GLN A 6 -2.24 19.46 24.17
CA GLN A 6 -1.36 18.77 25.11
C GLN A 6 -0.34 17.96 24.29
N LEU A 7 0.94 18.17 24.60
CA LEU A 7 2.02 17.35 24.04
C LEU A 7 1.95 15.97 24.68
N ALA A 8 1.87 14.93 23.86
CA ALA A 8 1.98 13.53 24.29
C ALA A 8 3.29 12.95 23.80
N ASP A 9 3.97 12.20 24.65
CA ASP A 9 5.16 11.46 24.24
C ASP A 9 4.75 10.30 23.32
N LYS A 10 5.34 10.24 22.15
CA LYS A 10 5.08 9.19 21.16
C LYS A 10 6.37 8.44 20.86
N ASN A 11 6.34 7.13 21.09
CA ASN A 11 7.39 6.20 20.66
C ASN A 11 6.86 5.35 19.51
N GLU A 12 7.63 5.27 18.43
CA GLU A 12 7.26 4.52 17.24
C GLU A 12 8.43 3.65 16.77
N HIS A 13 8.19 2.34 16.67
CA HIS A 13 9.15 1.37 16.16
C HIS A 13 8.58 0.70 14.92
N ARG A 14 9.39 0.65 13.86
CA ARG A 14 9.03 -0.02 12.60
C ARG A 14 10.12 -0.97 12.20
N ALA A 15 9.76 -2.18 11.80
CA ALA A 15 10.65 -3.19 11.29
C ALA A 15 10.17 -3.67 9.91
N ARG A 16 11.12 -3.91 9.01
CA ARG A 16 10.86 -4.49 7.69
C ARG A 16 11.87 -5.56 7.38
N LEU A 17 11.37 -6.73 7.02
CA LEU A 17 12.15 -7.83 6.46
C LEU A 17 11.71 -8.05 5.01
N SER A 18 12.65 -8.21 4.09
CA SER A 18 12.32 -8.56 2.73
C SER A 18 13.33 -9.51 2.10
N ALA A 19 12.83 -10.44 1.31
CA ALA A 19 13.61 -11.33 0.47
C ALA A 19 13.20 -11.11 -0.99
N ALA A 20 14.18 -10.94 -1.86
CA ALA A 20 13.97 -10.76 -3.29
C ALA A 20 14.76 -11.81 -4.09
N TYR A 21 14.16 -12.31 -5.14
CA TYR A 21 14.76 -13.23 -6.07
C TYR A 21 14.51 -12.77 -7.50
N GLN A 22 15.53 -12.86 -8.34
CA GLN A 22 15.44 -12.55 -9.75
C GLN A 22 16.17 -13.61 -10.57
N SER A 23 15.50 -14.09 -11.63
CA SER A 23 16.08 -15.04 -12.58
C SER A 23 15.56 -14.75 -13.99
N GLY A 24 16.45 -14.36 -14.88
CA GLY A 24 16.11 -14.00 -16.26
C GLY A 24 15.05 -12.88 -16.32
N ALA A 25 13.92 -13.18 -16.96
CA ALA A 25 12.81 -12.26 -17.11
C ALA A 25 11.86 -12.18 -15.89
N TRP A 26 12.10 -12.99 -14.88
CA TRP A 26 11.23 -13.18 -13.72
C TRP A 26 11.84 -12.56 -12.47
N SER A 27 11.04 -11.85 -11.68
CA SER A 27 11.43 -11.33 -10.37
C SER A 27 10.30 -11.48 -9.36
N THR A 28 10.67 -11.76 -8.11
CA THR A 28 9.72 -11.85 -7.00
C THR A 28 10.30 -11.23 -5.74
N LYS A 29 9.45 -10.68 -4.89
CA LYS A 29 9.83 -10.10 -3.59
C LYS A 29 8.74 -10.39 -2.57
N THR A 30 9.15 -11.02 -1.47
CA THR A 30 8.33 -11.14 -0.26
C THR A 30 8.77 -10.07 0.73
N GLN A 31 7.82 -9.43 1.40
CA GLN A 31 8.06 -8.39 2.40
C GLN A 31 7.16 -8.62 3.60
N ILE A 32 7.73 -8.48 4.80
CA ILE A 32 7.01 -8.51 6.07
C ILE A 32 7.32 -7.20 6.79
N ASP A 33 6.29 -6.48 7.18
CA ASP A 33 6.37 -5.23 7.93
C ASP A 33 5.73 -5.40 9.31
N ALA A 34 6.32 -4.78 10.31
CA ALA A 34 5.76 -4.65 11.65
C ALA A 34 5.86 -3.20 12.12
N ALA A 35 4.85 -2.73 12.84
CA ALA A 35 4.82 -1.42 13.47
C ALA A 35 4.33 -1.57 14.91
N TYR A 36 4.97 -0.83 15.82
CA TYR A 36 4.57 -0.66 17.19
C TYR A 36 4.58 0.82 17.51
N THR A 37 3.51 1.33 18.08
CA THR A 37 3.40 2.73 18.51
C THR A 37 2.87 2.76 19.94
N SER A 38 3.52 3.54 20.79
CA SER A 38 3.04 3.86 22.15
C SER A 38 2.90 5.36 22.27
N VAL A 39 1.74 5.81 22.73
CA VAL A 39 1.44 7.22 22.99
C VAL A 39 1.10 7.38 24.47
N ALA A 40 1.87 8.20 25.16
CA ALA A 40 1.69 8.50 26.58
C ALA A 40 1.18 9.94 26.75
N PRO A 41 -0.14 10.16 26.91
CA PRO A 41 -0.68 11.47 27.26
C PRO A 41 -0.30 11.86 28.68
N PRO A 42 -0.19 13.16 29.02
CA PRO A 42 0.31 13.64 30.32
C PRO A 42 -0.53 13.21 31.54
N HIS A 43 -1.79 12.82 31.34
CA HIS A 43 -2.75 12.52 32.43
C HIS A 43 -3.58 11.25 32.18
N SER A 44 -3.12 10.36 31.32
CA SER A 44 -3.81 9.11 30.97
C SER A 44 -2.80 7.98 30.82
N ASP A 45 -3.26 6.76 30.93
CA ASP A 45 -2.43 5.58 30.70
C ASP A 45 -1.94 5.56 29.23
N PRO A 46 -0.72 5.06 28.99
CA PRO A 46 -0.20 4.89 27.64
C PRO A 46 -1.09 3.98 26.80
N THR A 47 -1.36 4.40 25.57
CA THR A 47 -2.06 3.57 24.58
C THR A 47 -1.05 2.95 23.65
N GLU A 48 -1.14 1.64 23.45
CA GLU A 48 -0.29 0.89 22.52
C GLU A 48 -1.09 0.51 21.28
N SER A 49 -0.43 0.52 20.14
CA SER A 49 -0.99 0.12 18.85
C SER A 49 0.05 -0.70 18.07
N LYS A 50 -0.37 -1.85 17.57
CA LYS A 50 0.47 -2.81 16.85
C LYS A 50 -0.10 -3.05 15.46
N GLY A 51 0.79 -3.28 14.50
CA GLY A 51 0.39 -3.64 13.15
C GLY A 51 1.43 -4.52 12.47
N TRP A 52 0.98 -5.35 11.54
CA TRP A 52 1.84 -6.15 10.70
C TRP A 52 1.22 -6.36 9.32
N MET A 53 2.07 -6.61 8.34
CA MET A 53 1.68 -6.87 6.96
C MET A 53 2.63 -7.88 6.33
N ILE A 54 2.07 -8.74 5.50
CA ILE A 54 2.84 -9.56 4.56
C ILE A 54 2.44 -9.19 3.14
N ALA A 55 3.40 -8.95 2.28
CA ALA A 55 3.18 -8.59 0.89
C ALA A 55 4.09 -9.41 -0.04
N GLN A 56 3.52 -9.84 -1.15
CA GLN A 56 4.20 -10.54 -2.23
C GLN A 56 4.09 -9.72 -3.51
N THR A 57 5.23 -9.48 -4.15
CA THR A 57 5.29 -8.87 -5.48
C THR A 57 5.94 -9.84 -6.44
N ALA A 58 5.39 -9.98 -7.63
CA ALA A 58 5.98 -10.73 -8.73
C ALA A 58 5.96 -9.88 -10.00
N ALA A 59 6.97 -10.03 -10.86
CA ALA A 59 6.97 -9.40 -12.17
C ALA A 59 7.68 -10.28 -13.20
N MET A 60 7.19 -10.21 -14.42
CA MET A 60 7.73 -10.97 -15.56
C MET A 60 7.77 -10.09 -16.80
N ARG A 61 8.86 -10.21 -17.56
CA ARG A 61 9.02 -9.54 -18.85
C ARG A 61 8.93 -10.54 -19.99
N LEU A 62 8.02 -10.30 -20.93
CA LEU A 62 7.75 -11.15 -22.09
C LEU A 62 7.80 -10.28 -23.36
N GLY A 63 8.95 -10.20 -24.01
CA GLY A 63 9.14 -9.36 -25.19
C GLY A 63 8.83 -7.89 -24.89
N ILE A 64 7.81 -7.35 -25.57
CA ILE A 64 7.34 -5.96 -25.38
C ILE A 64 6.49 -5.76 -24.11
N PHE A 65 6.05 -6.85 -23.46
CA PHE A 65 5.18 -6.78 -22.31
C PHE A 65 5.95 -6.94 -20.98
N THR A 66 5.55 -6.17 -19.99
CA THR A 66 5.93 -6.38 -18.59
C THR A 66 4.66 -6.51 -17.77
N LEU A 67 4.48 -7.65 -17.12
CA LEU A 67 3.40 -7.90 -16.18
C LEU A 67 3.97 -7.81 -14.76
N ALA A 68 3.28 -7.11 -13.87
CA ALA A 68 3.58 -7.13 -12.45
C ALA A 68 2.30 -7.34 -11.65
N ALA A 69 2.40 -8.14 -10.60
CA ALA A 69 1.32 -8.39 -9.66
C ALA A 69 1.81 -8.15 -8.25
N ASN A 70 0.93 -7.64 -7.40
CA ASN A 70 1.15 -7.41 -5.98
C ASN A 70 -0.05 -7.95 -5.21
N ALA A 71 0.21 -8.65 -4.10
CA ALA A 71 -0.81 -9.09 -3.18
C ALA A 71 -0.29 -8.93 -1.76
N GLY A 72 -1.14 -8.47 -0.83
CA GLY A 72 -0.77 -8.31 0.58
C GLY A 72 -1.95 -8.45 1.50
N TYR A 73 -1.67 -8.94 2.71
CA TYR A 73 -2.59 -8.94 3.84
C TYR A 73 -2.01 -8.08 4.94
N PHE A 74 -2.85 -7.29 5.60
CA PHE A 74 -2.47 -6.39 6.68
C PHE A 74 -3.46 -6.48 7.84
N HIS A 75 -2.91 -6.27 9.03
CA HIS A 75 -3.67 -6.13 10.27
C HIS A 75 -3.01 -5.06 11.14
N THR A 76 -3.79 -4.10 11.63
CA THR A 76 -3.33 -3.10 12.60
C THR A 76 -4.44 -2.82 13.59
N ASP A 77 -4.07 -2.56 14.86
CA ASP A 77 -5.05 -2.25 15.91
C ASP A 77 -5.80 -0.94 15.61
N ASP A 78 -5.07 0.08 15.12
CA ASP A 78 -5.65 1.36 14.73
C ASP A 78 -4.77 2.11 13.70
N TYR A 79 -5.10 3.40 13.45
CA TYR A 79 -4.35 4.26 12.51
C TYR A 79 -2.94 4.61 12.99
N GLN A 80 -2.62 4.51 14.29
CA GLN A 80 -1.29 4.84 14.82
C GLN A 80 -0.23 3.84 14.34
N SER A 81 -0.59 2.56 14.21
CA SER A 81 0.26 1.49 13.69
C SER A 81 0.10 1.23 12.18
N ARG A 82 -0.45 2.20 11.44
CA ARG A 82 -0.62 2.10 9.98
C ARG A 82 0.66 1.72 9.26
N LEU A 83 0.51 0.95 8.19
CA LEU A 83 1.61 0.40 7.39
C LEU A 83 1.61 1.01 5.99
N TYR A 84 2.78 1.00 5.36
CA TYR A 84 2.98 1.53 4.01
C TYR A 84 3.67 0.50 3.15
N THR A 85 3.18 0.28 1.94
CA THR A 85 3.90 -0.52 0.96
C THR A 85 4.15 0.27 -0.31
N TYR A 86 5.19 -0.13 -1.03
CA TYR A 86 5.45 0.38 -2.36
C TYR A 86 4.77 -0.54 -3.38
N GLU A 87 3.97 0.03 -4.26
CA GLU A 87 3.42 -0.66 -5.43
C GLU A 87 4.00 -0.08 -6.72
N ARG A 88 4.29 -0.96 -7.66
CA ARG A 88 4.58 -0.50 -9.03
C ARG A 88 3.36 0.24 -9.56
N SER A 89 3.59 1.42 -10.15
CA SER A 89 2.54 2.28 -10.68
C SER A 89 2.87 2.72 -12.10
N THR A 90 2.02 3.55 -12.68
CA THR A 90 2.26 4.20 -13.97
C THR A 90 3.48 5.12 -13.89
N LEU A 91 4.05 5.50 -15.02
CA LEU A 91 5.24 6.38 -15.06
C LEU A 91 4.92 7.71 -14.38
N TYR A 92 5.86 8.19 -13.56
CA TYR A 92 5.77 9.45 -12.80
C TYR A 92 4.68 9.48 -11.71
N ASN A 93 4.04 8.34 -11.43
CA ASN A 93 3.09 8.19 -10.34
C ASN A 93 3.69 7.26 -9.27
N PHE A 94 4.03 7.82 -8.11
CA PHE A 94 4.53 7.06 -6.97
C PHE A 94 3.38 6.80 -6.01
N THR A 95 2.94 5.55 -5.95
CA THR A 95 1.85 5.15 -5.07
C THR A 95 2.40 4.45 -3.84
N PHE A 96 2.14 5.03 -2.66
CA PHE A 96 2.41 4.42 -1.37
C PHE A 96 1.07 4.20 -0.64
N PRO A 97 0.34 3.13 -0.93
CA PRO A 97 -0.89 2.84 -0.23
C PRO A 97 -0.66 2.75 1.28
N VAL A 98 -1.57 3.35 2.02
CA VAL A 98 -1.62 3.33 3.48
C VAL A 98 -2.63 2.29 3.90
N PHE A 99 -2.24 1.41 4.83
CA PHE A 99 -3.08 0.35 5.35
C PHE A 99 -3.26 0.47 6.85
N PHE A 100 -4.49 0.41 7.31
CA PHE A 100 -4.86 0.35 8.73
C PHE A 100 -6.17 -0.42 8.89
N GLY A 101 -6.36 -1.05 10.06
CA GLY A 101 -7.41 -2.03 10.28
C GLY A 101 -7.02 -3.40 9.73
N GLU A 102 -7.97 -4.18 9.29
CA GLU A 102 -7.73 -5.52 8.74
C GLU A 102 -8.22 -5.62 7.30
N GLY A 103 -7.40 -6.19 6.41
CA GLY A 103 -7.77 -6.33 5.01
C GLY A 103 -6.72 -6.96 4.12
N MET A 104 -7.07 -7.01 2.84
CA MET A 104 -6.21 -7.48 1.75
C MET A 104 -6.13 -6.44 0.64
N ARG A 105 -4.98 -6.36 0.01
CA ARG A 105 -4.78 -5.61 -1.23
C ARG A 105 -4.25 -6.51 -2.32
N GLY A 106 -4.83 -6.38 -3.54
CA GLY A 106 -4.30 -6.95 -4.77
C GLY A 106 -4.17 -5.89 -5.84
N ALA A 107 -3.10 -5.93 -6.65
CA ALA A 107 -2.93 -5.04 -7.79
C ALA A 107 -2.21 -5.76 -8.93
N ILE A 108 -2.58 -5.43 -10.16
CA ILE A 108 -1.95 -5.92 -11.39
C ILE A 108 -1.58 -4.71 -12.24
N LEU A 109 -0.39 -4.73 -12.83
CA LEU A 109 0.09 -3.74 -13.77
C LEU A 109 0.56 -4.45 -15.05
N LEU A 110 0.05 -3.99 -16.18
CA LEU A 110 0.53 -4.40 -17.51
C LEU A 110 1.13 -3.18 -18.22
N ARG A 111 2.36 -3.34 -18.65
CA ARG A 111 3.06 -2.37 -19.51
C ARG A 111 3.35 -3.01 -20.86
N ALA A 112 3.08 -2.29 -21.94
CA ALA A 112 3.41 -2.66 -23.30
C ALA A 112 4.30 -1.57 -23.94
N ASP A 113 5.55 -1.92 -24.26
CA ASP A 113 6.48 -1.07 -25.03
C ASP A 113 6.29 -1.39 -26.53
N ILE A 114 5.24 -0.80 -27.13
CA ILE A 114 4.75 -1.13 -28.48
C ILE A 114 5.79 -0.73 -29.54
N THR A 115 6.38 0.45 -29.40
CA THR A 115 7.49 0.93 -30.18
C THR A 115 8.53 1.62 -29.26
N PRO A 116 9.74 1.95 -29.74
CA PRO A 116 10.70 2.75 -28.97
C PRO A 116 10.12 4.09 -28.45
N ASN A 117 9.10 4.59 -29.13
CA ASN A 117 8.47 5.88 -28.84
C ASN A 117 7.10 5.76 -28.15
N LEU A 118 6.44 4.59 -28.19
CA LEU A 118 5.09 4.39 -27.68
C LEU A 118 5.06 3.33 -26.59
N THR A 119 4.68 3.73 -25.39
CA THR A 119 4.44 2.86 -24.24
C THR A 119 3.01 3.04 -23.73
N VAL A 120 2.31 1.93 -23.45
CA VAL A 120 1.00 1.92 -22.82
C VAL A 120 1.11 1.17 -21.50
N ILE A 121 0.53 1.72 -20.43
CA ILE A 121 0.54 1.12 -19.09
C ILE A 121 -0.88 1.15 -18.54
N GLY A 122 -1.38 -0.02 -18.12
CA GLY A 122 -2.61 -0.16 -17.37
C GLY A 122 -2.33 -0.74 -15.97
N LYS A 123 -2.99 -0.22 -14.95
CA LYS A 123 -2.96 -0.74 -13.59
C LYS A 123 -4.39 -0.87 -13.07
N ALA A 124 -4.66 -1.96 -12.39
CA ALA A 124 -5.88 -2.15 -11.63
C ALA A 124 -5.52 -2.67 -10.23
N GLY A 125 -6.10 -2.09 -9.20
CA GLY A 125 -5.88 -2.49 -7.82
C GLY A 125 -7.19 -2.51 -7.04
N THR A 126 -7.29 -3.41 -6.06
CA THR A 126 -8.41 -3.46 -5.13
C THR A 126 -7.93 -3.69 -3.70
N THR A 127 -8.52 -2.96 -2.77
CA THR A 127 -8.34 -3.18 -1.34
C THR A 127 -9.68 -3.59 -0.75
N LYS A 128 -9.72 -4.72 -0.04
CA LYS A 128 -10.89 -5.17 0.72
C LYS A 128 -10.56 -5.13 2.20
N TYR A 129 -11.43 -4.49 2.98
CA TYR A 129 -11.37 -4.46 4.44
C TYR A 129 -12.31 -5.51 5.03
N PHE A 130 -11.91 -6.14 6.13
CA PHE A 130 -12.68 -7.15 6.85
C PHE A 130 -13.29 -6.61 8.14
N ASP A 131 -12.79 -5.47 8.63
CA ASP A 131 -13.14 -4.83 9.89
C ASP A 131 -14.17 -3.69 9.73
N ARG A 132 -14.58 -3.36 8.49
CA ARG A 132 -15.47 -2.22 8.22
C ARG A 132 -16.32 -2.40 6.98
N ASN A 133 -17.48 -1.73 6.97
CA ASN A 133 -18.42 -1.72 5.84
C ASN A 133 -18.42 -0.38 5.08
N HIS A 134 -17.62 0.59 5.53
CA HIS A 134 -17.44 1.88 4.86
C HIS A 134 -15.97 2.29 4.92
N ILE A 135 -15.52 3.02 3.90
CA ILE A 135 -14.14 3.47 3.74
C ILE A 135 -14.18 4.98 3.63
N SER A 136 -13.23 5.70 4.31
CA SER A 136 -13.17 7.15 4.38
C SER A 136 -14.38 7.76 5.10
N SER A 137 -14.54 9.08 5.05
CA SER A 137 -15.59 9.85 5.74
C SER A 137 -16.03 11.03 4.92
N SER A 138 -17.17 11.62 5.31
CA SER A 138 -17.76 12.81 4.68
C SER A 138 -18.01 12.60 3.17
N LEU A 139 -17.72 13.57 2.33
CA LEU A 139 -17.97 13.53 0.89
C LEU A 139 -17.15 12.46 0.13
N GLN A 140 -16.13 11.88 0.75
CA GLN A 140 -15.31 10.82 0.16
C GLN A 140 -15.66 9.43 0.71
N GLN A 141 -16.76 9.30 1.44
CA GLN A 141 -17.18 8.04 2.00
C GLN A 141 -17.63 7.07 0.90
N ILE A 142 -17.16 5.85 0.99
CA ILE A 142 -17.57 4.73 0.14
C ILE A 142 -18.30 3.75 1.05
N ASP A 143 -19.60 3.53 0.82
CA ASP A 143 -20.44 2.62 1.61
C ASP A 143 -20.25 1.16 1.17
N LYS A 144 -19.00 0.74 1.12
CA LYS A 144 -18.57 -0.63 0.81
C LYS A 144 -17.29 -0.97 1.58
N SER A 145 -17.07 -2.26 1.80
CA SER A 145 -15.83 -2.78 2.40
C SER A 145 -14.65 -2.90 1.42
N HIS A 146 -14.82 -2.48 0.17
CA HIS A 146 -13.77 -2.55 -0.85
C HIS A 146 -13.67 -1.25 -1.65
N LYS A 147 -12.44 -0.94 -2.07
CA LYS A 147 -12.11 0.17 -2.96
C LYS A 147 -11.29 -0.37 -4.12
N THR A 148 -11.66 0.00 -5.35
CA THR A 148 -10.93 -0.35 -6.57
C THR A 148 -10.39 0.92 -7.22
N ASP A 149 -9.17 0.87 -7.68
CA ASP A 149 -8.48 1.92 -8.43
C ASP A 149 -8.03 1.36 -9.79
N ILE A 150 -8.20 2.16 -10.84
CA ILE A 150 -7.78 1.82 -12.20
C ILE A 150 -7.06 3.04 -12.78
N ASP A 151 -5.84 2.81 -13.27
CA ASP A 151 -5.01 3.82 -13.92
C ASP A 151 -4.68 3.36 -15.34
N LEU A 152 -4.78 4.28 -16.31
CA LEU A 152 -4.34 4.07 -17.69
C LEU A 152 -3.43 5.22 -18.12
N GLN A 153 -2.29 4.89 -18.68
CA GLN A 153 -1.33 5.87 -19.18
C GLN A 153 -0.80 5.50 -20.55
N VAL A 154 -0.76 6.49 -21.43
CA VAL A 154 -0.08 6.41 -22.72
C VAL A 154 1.06 7.41 -22.72
N LYS A 155 2.26 6.96 -23.09
CA LYS A 155 3.45 7.78 -23.23
C LYS A 155 3.90 7.72 -24.69
N TRP A 156 3.97 8.87 -25.31
CA TRP A 156 4.50 9.02 -26.67
C TRP A 156 5.68 10.00 -26.63
N LYS A 157 6.79 9.62 -27.28
CA LYS A 157 7.96 10.47 -27.53
C LYS A 157 7.98 10.80 -29.00
N PHE A 158 8.12 12.03 -29.37
CA PHE A 158 8.30 12.53 -30.73
C PHE A 158 9.66 13.22 -30.87
#